data_5e5b24ab7cc7750e1f3f2790661dd049
#
_entry.id   5e5b24ab7cc7750e1f3f2790661dd049
#
_cell.length_a   1.000
_cell.length_b   1.000
_cell.length_c   1.000
_cell.angle_alpha   90.00
_cell.angle_beta   90.00
_cell.angle_gamma   90.00
#
_symmetry.space_group_name_H-M   'P 1'
#
loop_
_entity.id
_entity.type
_entity.pdbx_description
1 polymer ?
#
loop_
_entity_poly.entity_id
_entity_poly.type
_entity_poly.pdbx_seq_one_letter_code
_entity_poly.pdbx_strand_id
1 'polypeptide(L)'
;PQGIPATLTGGSSSTSYTSADLLAATFDREIAEAVGRSMGNDCMMVSGKSYSGIYGPGVNIHRTPYSGRNFEYYSEDPFISGKICAADTTGIQSKGVYVYLKHFALNDQEAGRDGISVWSNEQAAREIYLQAFEYPITEADAHCVMTSFNRLGTVWAGGDYNLLTNIMRGEWNMSGFALTDFSNSNNYMDVIQGVLAGGDSWDCNDASKWTEKLKNNKDNPVLTSAMREASKRILYTVANSNAMNGVSENVQIVEVRAWWQTTIIVLDVVFGVLAVGSAVMLVRDIRRKKES
;
A
#
# COMPACT_ATOMS: atom_id res chain seq x y z
N PRO A 1 1.09 -10.20 5.64
CA PRO A 1 2.35 -9.50 5.81
C PRO A 1 2.33 -8.19 5.04
N GLN A 2 2.73 -7.12 5.70
CA GLN A 2 2.99 -5.85 5.04
C GLN A 2 4.36 -5.89 4.37
N GLY A 3 4.58 -5.02 3.42
CA GLY A 3 5.84 -4.91 2.70
C GLY A 3 5.69 -5.15 1.19
N ILE A 4 6.79 -4.99 0.48
CA ILE A 4 6.82 -5.21 -0.96
C ILE A 4 6.87 -6.73 -1.23
N PRO A 5 5.88 -7.32 -1.93
CA PRO A 5 5.92 -8.74 -2.23
C PRO A 5 7.17 -9.11 -3.03
N ALA A 6 7.82 -10.20 -2.66
CA ALA A 6 8.99 -10.71 -3.37
C ALA A 6 8.76 -10.93 -4.87
N THR A 7 7.51 -11.21 -5.25
CA THR A 7 7.09 -11.34 -6.66
C THR A 7 7.19 -10.04 -7.45
N LEU A 8 7.03 -8.88 -6.82
CA LEU A 8 7.18 -7.58 -7.49
C LEU A 8 8.66 -7.16 -7.60
N THR A 9 9.52 -7.72 -6.76
CA THR A 9 10.93 -7.38 -6.71
C THR A 9 11.82 -8.30 -7.54
N GLY A 10 11.26 -9.38 -8.06
CA GLY A 10 12.03 -10.37 -8.85
C GLY A 10 13.10 -11.13 -8.07
N GLY A 11 13.05 -11.05 -6.75
CA GLY A 11 13.99 -11.69 -5.83
C GLY A 11 14.14 -10.90 -4.54
N SER A 12 14.11 -11.57 -3.48
CA SER A 12 13.96 -11.24 -2.08
C SER A 12 14.92 -10.20 -1.47
N SER A 13 14.91 -8.97 -1.90
CA SER A 13 15.68 -7.91 -1.22
C SER A 13 14.83 -7.06 -0.26
N SER A 14 13.54 -7.36 -0.12
CA SER A 14 12.65 -6.67 0.81
C SER A 14 12.43 -7.44 2.10
N THR A 15 12.23 -6.72 3.20
CA THR A 15 11.93 -7.29 4.51
C THR A 15 10.48 -7.82 4.54
N SER A 16 10.27 -8.96 5.19
CA SER A 16 8.93 -9.44 5.52
C SER A 16 8.50 -8.82 6.84
N TYR A 17 7.56 -7.89 6.78
CA TYR A 17 7.02 -7.23 7.97
C TYR A 17 5.86 -8.02 8.58
N THR A 18 5.48 -7.65 9.79
CA THR A 18 4.32 -8.21 10.48
C THR A 18 3.01 -7.91 9.72
N SER A 19 1.93 -8.59 10.09
CA SER A 19 0.60 -8.27 9.61
C SER A 19 0.10 -6.93 10.19
N ALA A 20 -0.85 -6.29 9.52
CA ALA A 20 -1.38 -4.99 9.95
C ALA A 20 -2.14 -5.09 11.29
N ASP A 21 -2.87 -6.19 11.51
CA ASP A 21 -3.58 -6.47 12.76
C ASP A 21 -2.62 -6.60 13.95
N LEU A 22 -1.47 -7.29 13.77
CA LEU A 22 -0.47 -7.39 14.82
C LEU A 22 0.20 -6.02 15.08
N LEU A 23 0.43 -5.22 14.04
CA LEU A 23 0.94 -3.86 14.21
C LEU A 23 -0.05 -2.99 14.99
N ALA A 24 -1.34 -3.08 14.69
CA ALA A 24 -2.38 -2.36 15.42
C ALA A 24 -2.50 -2.82 16.87
N ALA A 25 -2.31 -4.12 17.14
CA ALA A 25 -2.34 -4.69 18.50
C ALA A 25 -1.20 -4.18 19.40
N THR A 26 -0.20 -3.49 18.87
CA THR A 26 0.80 -2.79 19.71
C THR A 26 0.23 -1.56 20.38
N PHE A 27 -0.84 -0.96 19.87
CA PHE A 27 -1.39 0.34 20.27
C PHE A 27 -0.34 1.47 20.28
N ASP A 28 0.73 1.32 19.51
CA ASP A 28 1.89 2.21 19.51
C ASP A 28 2.11 2.84 18.13
N ARG A 29 1.90 4.15 18.06
CA ARG A 29 2.07 4.94 16.83
C ARG A 29 3.55 5.09 16.44
N GLU A 30 4.47 5.11 17.40
CA GLU A 30 5.91 5.25 17.12
C GLU A 30 6.45 3.97 16.47
N ILE A 31 5.99 2.80 16.93
CA ILE A 31 6.30 1.52 16.29
C ILE A 31 5.73 1.48 14.87
N ALA A 32 4.47 1.90 14.68
CA ALA A 32 3.84 1.93 13.38
C ALA A 32 4.60 2.84 12.39
N GLU A 33 4.97 4.05 12.82
CA GLU A 33 5.77 4.97 12.01
C GLU A 33 7.16 4.40 11.69
N ALA A 34 7.81 3.73 12.64
CA ALA A 34 9.10 3.09 12.42
C ALA A 34 9.02 1.95 11.38
N VAL A 35 7.96 1.13 11.43
CA VAL A 35 7.67 0.09 10.43
C VAL A 35 7.44 0.72 9.06
N GLY A 36 6.59 1.73 8.96
CA GLY A 36 6.34 2.47 7.73
C GLY A 36 7.61 3.08 7.14
N ARG A 37 8.45 3.66 7.97
CA ARG A 37 9.75 4.22 7.53
C ARG A 37 10.67 3.14 6.97
N SER A 38 10.67 1.96 7.55
CA SER A 38 11.43 0.82 7.06
C SER A 38 10.88 0.31 5.72
N MET A 39 9.56 0.22 5.57
CA MET A 39 8.92 -0.12 4.29
C MET A 39 9.24 0.92 3.20
N GLY A 40 9.22 2.21 3.53
CA GLY A 40 9.64 3.26 2.61
C GLY A 40 11.11 3.13 2.18
N ASN A 41 12.01 2.76 3.08
CA ASN A 41 13.40 2.45 2.72
C ASN A 41 13.50 1.25 1.78
N ASP A 42 12.76 0.17 2.05
CA ASP A 42 12.74 -1.00 1.17
C ASP A 42 12.27 -0.63 -0.25
N CYS A 43 11.26 0.24 -0.37
CA CYS A 43 10.79 0.75 -1.67
C CYS A 43 11.90 1.47 -2.47
N MET A 44 12.81 2.14 -1.79
CA MET A 44 13.93 2.84 -2.44
C MET A 44 15.10 1.91 -2.79
N MET A 45 15.24 0.77 -2.11
CA MET A 45 16.43 -0.07 -2.17
C MET A 45 16.25 -1.37 -2.97
N VAL A 46 15.09 -1.62 -3.54
CA VAL A 46 14.79 -2.86 -4.23
C VAL A 46 15.60 -3.01 -5.51
N SER A 47 16.59 -3.92 -5.49
CA SER A 47 17.30 -4.49 -6.66
C SER A 47 17.42 -3.58 -7.90
N GLY A 48 18.04 -2.41 -7.76
CA GLY A 48 18.28 -1.49 -8.89
C GLY A 48 17.01 -0.79 -9.43
N LYS A 49 15.89 -0.90 -8.73
CA LYS A 49 14.64 -0.16 -9.03
C LYS A 49 14.15 0.48 -7.74
N SER A 50 13.74 1.74 -7.83
CA SER A 50 13.02 2.39 -6.75
C SER A 50 11.52 2.40 -7.06
N TYR A 51 10.70 2.18 -6.04
CA TYR A 51 9.25 2.36 -6.13
C TYR A 51 8.86 3.69 -5.50
N SER A 52 8.05 4.46 -6.21
CA SER A 52 7.53 5.74 -5.73
C SER A 52 6.17 5.62 -5.07
N GLY A 53 5.54 4.46 -5.15
CA GLY A 53 4.25 4.18 -4.52
C GLY A 53 4.12 2.72 -4.11
N ILE A 54 3.28 2.47 -3.08
CA ILE A 54 2.99 1.13 -2.56
C ILE A 54 1.48 0.90 -2.50
N TYR A 55 1.00 -0.29 -2.93
CA TYR A 55 -0.40 -0.71 -2.84
C TYR A 55 -0.77 -1.11 -1.41
N GLY A 56 -1.01 -0.13 -0.60
CA GLY A 56 -1.30 -0.21 0.81
C GLY A 56 -1.00 1.11 1.51
N PRO A 57 -1.26 1.17 2.81
CA PRO A 57 -1.86 0.16 3.69
C PRO A 57 -3.31 -0.19 3.37
N GLY A 58 -3.73 -1.42 3.75
CA GLY A 58 -5.12 -1.78 3.82
C GLY A 58 -5.74 -1.24 5.12
N VAL A 59 -6.93 -0.61 5.03
CA VAL A 59 -7.50 0.07 6.20
C VAL A 59 -9.00 -0.20 6.39
N ASN A 60 -9.55 -1.19 5.67
CA ASN A 60 -10.91 -1.63 5.90
C ASN A 60 -11.09 -2.21 7.31
N ILE A 61 -12.33 -2.26 7.77
CA ILE A 61 -12.68 -2.69 9.13
C ILE A 61 -12.83 -4.22 9.20
N HIS A 62 -12.36 -4.83 10.28
CA HIS A 62 -12.62 -6.24 10.63
C HIS A 62 -14.08 -6.42 11.03
N ARG A 63 -15.00 -6.37 10.08
CA ARG A 63 -16.43 -6.51 10.34
C ARG A 63 -16.81 -7.91 10.82
N THR A 64 -16.08 -8.92 10.38
CA THR A 64 -16.26 -10.32 10.73
C THR A 64 -14.95 -11.09 10.60
N PRO A 65 -14.72 -12.13 11.41
CA PRO A 65 -13.52 -12.97 11.27
C PRO A 65 -13.46 -13.71 9.92
N TYR A 66 -14.57 -13.80 9.20
CA TYR A 66 -14.68 -14.50 7.92
C TYR A 66 -14.48 -13.61 6.70
N SER A 67 -14.03 -12.37 6.84
CA SER A 67 -13.87 -11.44 5.72
C SER A 67 -12.87 -11.92 4.66
N GLY A 68 -11.87 -12.71 5.05
CA GLY A 68 -10.86 -13.28 4.15
C GLY A 68 -9.57 -12.46 4.05
N ARG A 69 -9.57 -11.17 4.45
CA ARG A 69 -8.41 -10.27 4.33
C ARG A 69 -8.09 -9.50 5.61
N ASN A 70 -8.58 -9.94 6.77
CA ASN A 70 -8.31 -9.25 8.05
C ASN A 70 -6.81 -9.11 8.36
N PHE A 71 -5.98 -10.03 7.91
CA PHE A 71 -4.53 -10.00 8.10
C PHE A 71 -3.84 -8.76 7.51
N GLU A 72 -4.44 -8.10 6.52
CA GLU A 72 -3.88 -6.88 5.92
C GLU A 72 -4.57 -5.60 6.39
N TYR A 73 -5.56 -5.69 7.27
CA TYR A 73 -6.28 -4.59 7.86
C TYR A 73 -5.94 -4.47 9.35
N TYR A 74 -6.05 -3.29 9.93
CA TYR A 74 -5.51 -3.03 11.27
C TYR A 74 -6.40 -3.53 12.39
N SER A 75 -7.71 -3.24 12.37
CA SER A 75 -8.59 -3.51 13.51
C SER A 75 -10.07 -3.52 13.12
N GLU A 76 -10.92 -3.96 14.05
CA GLU A 76 -12.37 -3.75 14.03
C GLU A 76 -12.76 -2.32 14.46
N ASP A 77 -11.87 -1.64 15.18
CA ASP A 77 -12.07 -0.28 15.68
C ASP A 77 -11.57 0.74 14.64
N PRO A 78 -12.41 1.66 14.14
CA PRO A 78 -12.02 2.65 13.15
C PRO A 78 -11.00 3.67 13.65
N PHE A 79 -11.03 4.00 14.94
CA PHE A 79 -10.07 4.92 15.55
C PHE A 79 -8.67 4.32 15.59
N ILE A 80 -8.55 3.09 16.09
CA ILE A 80 -7.27 2.36 16.13
C ILE A 80 -6.75 2.16 14.70
N SER A 81 -7.61 1.66 13.79
CA SER A 81 -7.26 1.46 12.39
C SER A 81 -6.73 2.74 11.75
N GLY A 82 -7.45 3.83 11.89
CA GLY A 82 -7.06 5.11 11.29
C GLY A 82 -5.80 5.71 11.88
N LYS A 83 -5.64 5.68 13.22
CA LYS A 83 -4.48 6.28 13.89
C LYS A 83 -3.18 5.51 13.66
N ILE A 84 -3.25 4.18 13.68
CA ILE A 84 -2.08 3.35 13.36
C ILE A 84 -1.73 3.45 11.88
N CYS A 85 -2.75 3.42 11.00
CA CYS A 85 -2.55 3.64 9.57
C CYS A 85 -1.95 5.02 9.26
N ALA A 86 -2.38 6.07 9.95
CA ALA A 86 -1.80 7.41 9.78
C ALA A 86 -0.31 7.45 10.14
N ALA A 87 0.07 6.81 11.24
CA ALA A 87 1.47 6.73 11.66
C ALA A 87 2.32 5.91 10.66
N ASP A 88 1.83 4.74 10.23
CA ASP A 88 2.47 3.91 9.21
C ASP A 88 2.64 4.67 7.89
N THR A 89 1.58 5.35 7.43
CA THR A 89 1.60 6.23 6.24
C THR A 89 2.63 7.35 6.37
N THR A 90 2.70 8.03 7.51
CA THR A 90 3.71 9.06 7.78
C THR A 90 5.12 8.50 7.62
N GLY A 91 5.37 7.31 8.17
CA GLY A 91 6.64 6.61 8.03
C GLY A 91 7.00 6.32 6.58
N ILE A 92 6.09 5.72 5.81
CA ILE A 92 6.29 5.39 4.38
C ILE A 92 6.55 6.68 3.57
N GLN A 93 5.69 7.69 3.72
CA GLN A 93 5.77 8.94 2.97
C GLN A 93 7.00 9.79 3.34
N SER A 94 7.59 9.59 4.53
CA SER A 94 8.85 10.23 4.91
C SER A 94 10.02 9.92 3.97
N LYS A 95 9.88 8.88 3.13
CA LYS A 95 10.84 8.48 2.08
C LYS A 95 10.43 8.90 0.67
N GLY A 96 9.40 9.74 0.56
CA GLY A 96 8.85 10.15 -0.72
C GLY A 96 8.06 9.04 -1.44
N VAL A 97 7.70 7.98 -0.76
CA VAL A 97 6.89 6.88 -1.31
C VAL A 97 5.43 7.14 -0.95
N TYR A 98 4.59 7.40 -1.95
CA TYR A 98 3.16 7.60 -1.69
C TYR A 98 2.44 6.27 -1.46
N VAL A 99 1.37 6.33 -0.67
CA VAL A 99 0.56 5.17 -0.32
C VAL A 99 -0.74 5.15 -1.13
N TYR A 100 -1.26 3.94 -1.43
CA TYR A 100 -2.62 3.75 -1.92
C TYR A 100 -3.45 3.13 -0.78
N LEU A 101 -4.10 3.96 0.01
CA LEU A 101 -5.01 3.49 1.06
C LEU A 101 -6.12 2.65 0.43
N LYS A 102 -6.33 1.44 0.92
CA LYS A 102 -7.22 0.49 0.26
C LYS A 102 -8.08 -0.32 1.24
N HIS A 103 -9.22 -0.79 0.80
CA HIS A 103 -9.91 -0.53 -0.50
C HIS A 103 -11.06 0.42 -0.25
N PHE A 104 -11.01 1.58 -0.84
CA PHE A 104 -11.91 2.70 -0.56
C PHE A 104 -13.22 2.57 -1.37
N ALA A 105 -14.37 2.24 -0.76
CA ALA A 105 -14.58 2.00 0.65
C ALA A 105 -15.56 0.83 0.86
N LEU A 106 -15.70 0.39 2.11
CA LEU A 106 -16.63 -0.67 2.54
C LEU A 106 -16.39 -2.04 1.86
N ASN A 107 -15.14 -2.38 1.54
CA ASN A 107 -14.74 -3.71 1.06
C ASN A 107 -14.35 -4.62 2.22
N ASP A 108 -15.29 -4.91 3.12
CA ASP A 108 -15.04 -5.69 4.34
C ASP A 108 -15.41 -7.17 4.17
N GLN A 109 -15.57 -7.62 2.93
CA GLN A 109 -15.92 -8.97 2.55
C GLN A 109 -15.31 -9.34 1.21
N GLU A 110 -14.65 -10.50 1.14
CA GLU A 110 -14.08 -11.03 -0.11
C GLU A 110 -15.05 -11.87 -0.93
N ALA A 111 -15.95 -12.59 -0.26
CA ALA A 111 -16.93 -13.42 -0.97
C ALA A 111 -17.85 -12.55 -1.84
N GLY A 112 -17.81 -12.77 -3.17
CA GLY A 112 -18.61 -12.05 -4.14
C GLY A 112 -18.26 -10.56 -4.29
N ARG A 113 -17.05 -10.14 -3.89
CA ARG A 113 -16.61 -8.73 -3.87
C ARG A 113 -16.74 -8.00 -5.21
N ASP A 114 -16.66 -8.71 -6.32
CA ASP A 114 -16.74 -8.14 -7.66
C ASP A 114 -18.14 -7.59 -7.95
N GLY A 115 -18.34 -6.33 -7.55
CA GLY A 115 -19.59 -5.63 -7.76
C GLY A 115 -20.73 -5.97 -6.81
N ILE A 116 -20.46 -6.65 -5.69
CA ILE A 116 -21.46 -6.82 -4.62
C ILE A 116 -21.97 -5.47 -4.14
N SER A 117 -23.28 -5.38 -3.84
CA SER A 117 -23.87 -4.17 -3.26
C SER A 117 -23.77 -4.22 -1.73
N VAL A 118 -23.10 -3.25 -1.16
CA VAL A 118 -23.01 -3.05 0.28
C VAL A 118 -23.95 -1.91 0.68
N TRP A 119 -24.71 -2.13 1.75
CA TRP A 119 -25.70 -1.16 2.24
C TRP A 119 -25.35 -0.76 3.67
N SER A 120 -25.34 0.54 3.90
CA SER A 120 -25.14 1.14 5.22
C SER A 120 -25.98 2.40 5.32
N ASN A 121 -26.35 2.81 6.53
CA ASN A 121 -26.81 4.17 6.74
C ASN A 121 -25.60 5.12 6.77
N GLU A 122 -25.84 6.41 6.60
CA GLU A 122 -24.77 7.41 6.52
C GLU A 122 -23.96 7.49 7.81
N GLN A 123 -24.60 7.39 8.98
CA GLN A 123 -23.90 7.43 10.26
C GLN A 123 -22.91 6.29 10.38
N ALA A 124 -23.32 5.04 10.16
CA ALA A 124 -22.43 3.90 10.24
C ALA A 124 -21.33 3.95 9.15
N ALA A 125 -21.66 4.42 7.95
CA ALA A 125 -20.67 4.61 6.90
C ALA A 125 -19.59 5.60 7.34
N ARG A 126 -19.94 6.75 7.90
CA ARG A 126 -19.02 7.80 8.31
C ARG A 126 -18.24 7.45 9.58
N GLU A 127 -18.92 7.00 10.61
CA GLU A 127 -18.33 6.80 11.94
C GLU A 127 -17.52 5.49 12.07
N ILE A 128 -17.72 4.53 11.15
CA ILE A 128 -17.05 3.25 11.20
C ILE A 128 -16.17 3.05 9.96
N TYR A 129 -16.79 2.93 8.77
CA TYR A 129 -16.08 2.46 7.58
C TYR A 129 -15.21 3.53 6.92
N LEU A 130 -15.66 4.79 6.93
CA LEU A 130 -14.93 5.91 6.32
C LEU A 130 -13.93 6.54 7.29
N GLN A 131 -14.21 6.55 8.59
CA GLN A 131 -13.35 7.15 9.60
C GLN A 131 -11.93 6.56 9.58
N ALA A 132 -11.80 5.27 9.33
CA ALA A 132 -10.50 4.61 9.23
C ALA A 132 -9.63 5.17 8.08
N PHE A 133 -10.25 5.64 6.99
CA PHE A 133 -9.57 6.30 5.87
C PHE A 133 -9.36 7.80 6.12
N GLU A 134 -10.25 8.44 6.85
CA GLU A 134 -10.18 9.88 7.14
C GLU A 134 -8.88 10.25 7.85
N TYR A 135 -8.50 9.52 8.90
CA TYR A 135 -7.30 9.83 9.68
C TYR A 135 -6.01 9.82 8.85
N PRO A 136 -5.67 8.78 8.08
CA PRO A 136 -4.45 8.82 7.28
C PRO A 136 -4.49 9.87 6.17
N ILE A 137 -5.67 10.26 5.66
CA ILE A 137 -5.79 11.36 4.69
C ILE A 137 -5.56 12.71 5.37
N THR A 138 -6.23 12.97 6.49
CA THR A 138 -6.23 14.29 7.14
C THR A 138 -5.02 14.53 8.04
N GLU A 139 -4.47 13.49 8.68
CA GLU A 139 -3.35 13.62 9.63
C GLU A 139 -1.99 13.27 9.03
N ALA A 140 -1.94 12.38 8.04
CA ALA A 140 -0.70 11.94 7.40
C ALA A 140 -0.57 12.42 5.94
N ASP A 141 -1.53 13.21 5.45
CA ASP A 141 -1.57 13.69 4.06
C ASP A 141 -1.36 12.55 3.05
N ALA A 142 -2.12 11.45 3.21
CA ALA A 142 -2.04 10.33 2.29
C ALA A 142 -2.38 10.77 0.87
N HIS A 143 -1.46 10.50 -0.06
CA HIS A 143 -1.57 11.06 -1.42
C HIS A 143 -2.46 10.26 -2.37
N CYS A 144 -2.73 8.97 -2.09
CA CYS A 144 -3.56 8.18 -3.00
C CYS A 144 -4.49 7.23 -2.25
N VAL A 145 -5.58 6.86 -2.92
CA VAL A 145 -6.45 5.76 -2.52
C VAL A 145 -6.59 4.76 -3.65
N MET A 146 -6.87 3.50 -3.30
CA MET A 146 -7.34 2.49 -4.24
C MET A 146 -8.83 2.26 -3.98
N THR A 147 -9.66 2.51 -4.99
CA THR A 147 -11.12 2.33 -4.87
C THR A 147 -11.47 0.84 -4.92
N SER A 148 -12.50 0.47 -4.17
CA SER A 148 -12.89 -0.92 -4.00
C SER A 148 -13.71 -1.49 -5.17
N PHE A 149 -13.82 -2.81 -5.23
CA PHE A 149 -14.64 -3.52 -6.22
C PHE A 149 -16.14 -3.38 -5.99
N ASN A 150 -16.58 -3.29 -4.74
CA ASN A 150 -18.00 -3.29 -4.36
C ASN A 150 -18.72 -2.02 -4.79
N ARG A 151 -20.04 -2.13 -4.75
CA ARG A 151 -20.94 -0.96 -4.85
C ARG A 151 -21.34 -0.49 -3.46
N LEU A 152 -21.55 0.82 -3.33
CA LEU A 152 -22.29 1.42 -2.23
C LEU A 152 -23.73 1.59 -2.69
N GLY A 153 -24.64 0.84 -2.11
CA GLY A 153 -25.97 0.71 -2.68
C GLY A 153 -25.91 0.16 -4.11
N THR A 154 -26.27 0.98 -5.08
CA THR A 154 -26.27 0.60 -6.51
C THR A 154 -25.09 1.13 -7.30
N VAL A 155 -24.29 2.04 -6.73
CA VAL A 155 -23.19 2.71 -7.42
C VAL A 155 -21.86 2.05 -7.07
N TRP A 156 -21.06 1.72 -8.07
CA TRP A 156 -19.69 1.27 -7.84
C TRP A 156 -18.87 2.31 -7.06
N ALA A 157 -18.13 1.91 -6.04
CA ALA A 157 -17.41 2.84 -5.16
C ALA A 157 -16.45 3.78 -5.91
N GLY A 158 -15.74 3.26 -6.93
CA GLY A 158 -14.86 4.08 -7.79
C GLY A 158 -15.60 4.97 -8.80
N GLY A 159 -16.92 4.85 -8.90
CA GLY A 159 -17.80 5.68 -9.72
C GLY A 159 -18.78 6.52 -8.89
N ASP A 160 -18.58 6.59 -7.58
CA ASP A 160 -19.45 7.36 -6.68
C ASP A 160 -18.89 8.77 -6.45
N TYR A 161 -19.57 9.75 -7.03
CA TYR A 161 -19.20 11.17 -6.92
C TYR A 161 -19.23 11.66 -5.46
N ASN A 162 -20.22 11.23 -4.67
CA ASN A 162 -20.30 11.64 -3.27
C ASN A 162 -19.09 11.12 -2.48
N LEU A 163 -18.71 9.87 -2.71
CA LEU A 163 -17.56 9.26 -2.04
C LEU A 163 -16.24 9.92 -2.45
N LEU A 164 -15.96 10.01 -3.77
CA LEU A 164 -14.67 10.46 -4.26
C LEU A 164 -14.52 11.98 -4.27
N THR A 165 -15.57 12.70 -4.66
CA THR A 165 -15.48 14.16 -4.80
C THR A 165 -15.95 14.88 -3.56
N ASN A 166 -17.15 14.60 -3.06
CA ASN A 166 -17.69 15.36 -1.95
C ASN A 166 -16.99 15.03 -0.63
N ILE A 167 -16.86 13.75 -0.28
CA ILE A 167 -16.25 13.33 0.99
C ILE A 167 -14.73 13.40 0.90
N MET A 168 -14.12 12.56 0.07
CA MET A 168 -12.66 12.41 0.06
C MET A 168 -11.92 13.71 -0.29
N ARG A 169 -12.39 14.44 -1.30
CA ARG A 169 -11.75 15.70 -1.73
C ARG A 169 -12.32 16.92 -1.06
N GLY A 170 -13.65 17.00 -0.95
CA GLY A 170 -14.34 18.19 -0.41
C GLY A 170 -14.25 18.30 1.10
N GLU A 171 -14.52 17.22 1.84
CA GLU A 171 -14.49 17.24 3.29
C GLU A 171 -13.09 16.98 3.85
N TRP A 172 -12.36 15.98 3.32
CA TRP A 172 -11.02 15.59 3.82
C TRP A 172 -9.87 16.28 3.09
N ASN A 173 -10.14 17.07 2.05
CA ASN A 173 -9.15 17.86 1.29
C ASN A 173 -8.01 17.01 0.68
N MET A 174 -8.29 15.78 0.24
CA MET A 174 -7.28 14.94 -0.39
C MET A 174 -6.84 15.50 -1.75
N SER A 175 -5.57 15.81 -1.88
CA SER A 175 -4.98 16.44 -3.08
C SER A 175 -4.51 15.46 -4.16
N GLY A 176 -4.19 14.24 -3.77
CA GLY A 176 -3.64 13.21 -4.67
C GLY A 176 -4.70 12.45 -5.48
N PHE A 177 -4.34 11.35 -6.07
CA PHE A 177 -5.17 10.66 -7.04
C PHE A 177 -5.82 9.37 -6.50
N ALA A 178 -6.94 8.98 -7.14
CA ALA A 178 -7.65 7.73 -6.89
C ALA A 178 -7.36 6.73 -8.02
N LEU A 179 -6.85 5.56 -7.67
CA LEU A 179 -6.64 4.40 -8.54
C LEU A 179 -7.80 3.41 -8.33
N THR A 180 -8.19 2.66 -9.36
CA THR A 180 -9.11 1.54 -9.16
C THR A 180 -8.38 0.34 -8.56
N ASP A 181 -9.10 -0.59 -7.93
CA ASP A 181 -8.65 -1.97 -7.82
C ASP A 181 -8.60 -2.61 -9.23
N PHE A 182 -8.07 -3.84 -9.34
CA PHE A 182 -7.76 -4.47 -10.62
C PHE A 182 -8.97 -4.60 -11.55
N SER A 183 -8.98 -3.88 -12.67
CA SER A 183 -10.18 -3.62 -13.46
C SER A 183 -10.32 -4.45 -14.75
N ASN A 184 -9.37 -5.33 -15.08
CA ASN A 184 -9.27 -5.98 -16.41
C ASN A 184 -10.55 -6.66 -16.91
N SER A 185 -11.27 -7.36 -16.04
CA SER A 185 -12.48 -8.13 -16.40
C SER A 185 -13.79 -7.49 -15.94
N ASN A 186 -13.70 -6.39 -15.18
CA ASN A 186 -14.85 -5.80 -14.49
C ASN A 186 -15.50 -4.68 -15.31
N ASN A 187 -16.39 -5.08 -16.23
CA ASN A 187 -17.07 -4.13 -17.13
C ASN A 187 -17.91 -3.07 -16.43
N TYR A 188 -18.37 -3.32 -15.20
CA TYR A 188 -19.13 -2.36 -14.40
C TYR A 188 -18.27 -1.23 -13.85
N MET A 189 -16.95 -1.39 -13.81
CA MET A 189 -15.99 -0.34 -13.44
C MET A 189 -15.82 0.64 -14.60
N ASP A 190 -16.87 1.39 -14.88
CA ASP A 190 -16.94 2.24 -16.07
C ASP A 190 -16.00 3.44 -15.97
N VAL A 191 -15.14 3.61 -16.99
CA VAL A 191 -14.12 4.66 -17.01
C VAL A 191 -14.71 6.07 -17.05
N ILE A 192 -15.81 6.28 -17.79
CA ILE A 192 -16.43 7.60 -17.88
C ILE A 192 -17.08 7.94 -16.55
N GLN A 193 -17.84 7.00 -15.97
CA GLN A 193 -18.44 7.18 -14.66
C GLN A 193 -17.35 7.47 -13.61
N GLY A 194 -16.27 6.69 -13.59
CA GLY A 194 -15.20 6.85 -12.62
C GLY A 194 -14.49 8.20 -12.74
N VAL A 195 -14.12 8.63 -13.97
CA VAL A 195 -13.50 9.94 -14.19
C VAL A 195 -14.42 11.09 -13.77
N LEU A 196 -15.71 11.02 -14.10
CA LEU A 196 -16.69 12.02 -13.71
C LEU A 196 -16.95 12.04 -12.20
N ALA A 197 -16.75 10.91 -11.51
CA ALA A 197 -16.84 10.82 -10.06
C ALA A 197 -15.60 11.36 -9.33
N GLY A 198 -14.48 11.55 -10.02
CA GLY A 198 -13.22 11.99 -9.41
C GLY A 198 -12.15 10.90 -9.32
N GLY A 199 -12.35 9.76 -10.00
CA GLY A 199 -11.34 8.73 -10.22
C GLY A 199 -10.32 9.17 -11.27
N ASP A 200 -9.07 8.70 -11.15
CA ASP A 200 -7.95 9.27 -11.91
C ASP A 200 -7.17 8.23 -12.69
N SER A 201 -7.05 7.01 -12.20
CA SER A 201 -6.24 5.96 -12.81
C SER A 201 -6.92 4.60 -12.70
N TRP A 202 -6.59 3.69 -13.64
CA TRP A 202 -7.14 2.34 -13.70
C TRP A 202 -6.03 1.31 -13.56
N ASP A 203 -6.13 0.45 -12.54
CA ASP A 203 -5.22 -0.69 -12.39
C ASP A 203 -5.64 -1.80 -13.35
N CYS A 204 -4.83 -2.02 -14.38
CA CYS A 204 -5.11 -3.00 -15.42
C CYS A 204 -3.84 -3.39 -16.18
N ASN A 205 -3.80 -4.63 -16.70
CA ASN A 205 -2.73 -5.09 -17.59
C ASN A 205 -2.84 -4.52 -19.00
N ASP A 206 -4.07 -4.23 -19.43
CA ASP A 206 -4.35 -3.65 -20.75
C ASP A 206 -5.36 -2.50 -20.64
N ALA A 207 -4.87 -1.29 -20.86
CA ALA A 207 -5.65 -0.07 -20.81
C ALA A 207 -6.38 0.25 -22.14
N SER A 208 -6.22 -0.54 -23.19
CA SER A 208 -6.74 -0.23 -24.55
C SER A 208 -8.24 0.05 -24.53
N LYS A 209 -9.02 -0.81 -23.89
CA LYS A 209 -10.47 -0.69 -23.72
C LYS A 209 -10.90 0.63 -23.08
N TRP A 210 -10.24 1.04 -22.01
CA TRP A 210 -10.56 2.27 -21.30
C TRP A 210 -10.12 3.50 -22.11
N THR A 211 -8.94 3.42 -22.70
CA THR A 211 -8.39 4.49 -23.55
C THR A 211 -9.26 4.72 -24.79
N GLU A 212 -9.73 3.68 -25.44
CA GLU A 212 -10.64 3.78 -26.59
C GLU A 212 -11.95 4.46 -26.21
N LYS A 213 -12.54 4.04 -25.08
CA LYS A 213 -13.79 4.63 -24.58
C LYS A 213 -13.63 6.12 -24.28
N LEU A 214 -12.53 6.55 -23.67
CA LEU A 214 -12.22 7.96 -23.43
C LEU A 214 -12.01 8.73 -24.73
N LYS A 215 -11.24 8.18 -25.69
CA LYS A 215 -11.01 8.79 -27.00
C LYS A 215 -12.31 9.02 -27.78
N ASN A 216 -13.21 8.06 -27.74
CA ASN A 216 -14.51 8.16 -28.43
C ASN A 216 -15.45 9.21 -27.81
N ASN A 217 -15.15 9.69 -26.61
CA ASN A 217 -15.91 10.70 -25.88
C ASN A 217 -15.12 12.01 -25.65
N LYS A 218 -14.01 12.22 -26.35
CA LYS A 218 -13.10 13.37 -26.18
C LYS A 218 -13.75 14.74 -26.39
N ASP A 219 -14.83 14.80 -27.17
CA ASP A 219 -15.55 16.03 -27.48
C ASP A 219 -16.56 16.42 -26.40
N ASN A 220 -16.73 15.60 -25.35
CA ASN A 220 -17.53 15.95 -24.19
C ASN A 220 -16.73 16.91 -23.27
N PRO A 221 -17.14 18.19 -23.14
CA PRO A 221 -16.36 19.16 -22.38
C PRO A 221 -16.31 18.88 -20.90
N VAL A 222 -17.35 18.26 -20.32
CA VAL A 222 -17.39 17.88 -18.90
C VAL A 222 -16.37 16.78 -18.63
N LEU A 223 -16.35 15.75 -19.47
CA LEU A 223 -15.38 14.65 -19.35
C LEU A 223 -13.95 15.16 -19.54
N THR A 224 -13.71 16.02 -20.52
CA THR A 224 -12.40 16.61 -20.78
C THR A 224 -11.90 17.46 -19.62
N SER A 225 -12.79 18.22 -18.97
CA SER A 225 -12.47 18.97 -17.75
C SER A 225 -12.12 18.03 -16.61
N ALA A 226 -12.88 16.96 -16.40
CA ALA A 226 -12.62 15.97 -15.36
C ALA A 226 -11.29 15.22 -15.61
N MET A 227 -10.96 14.87 -16.85
CA MET A 227 -9.67 14.27 -17.23
C MET A 227 -8.48 15.20 -16.94
N ARG A 228 -8.66 16.52 -17.13
CA ARG A 228 -7.62 17.51 -16.80
C ARG A 228 -7.35 17.54 -15.30
N GLU A 229 -8.41 17.53 -14.48
CA GLU A 229 -8.27 17.45 -13.03
C GLU A 229 -7.65 16.12 -12.58
N ALA A 230 -8.00 15.00 -13.21
CA ALA A 230 -7.35 13.71 -12.97
C ALA A 230 -5.83 13.76 -13.25
N SER A 231 -5.46 14.30 -14.41
CA SER A 231 -4.04 14.48 -14.78
C SER A 231 -3.31 15.39 -13.80
N LYS A 232 -3.92 16.46 -13.34
CA LYS A 232 -3.35 17.37 -12.33
C LYS A 232 -3.05 16.64 -11.03
N ARG A 233 -3.99 15.80 -10.53
CA ARG A 233 -3.81 15.04 -9.28
C ARG A 233 -2.71 13.99 -9.39
N ILE A 234 -2.61 13.30 -10.52
CA ILE A 234 -1.52 12.37 -10.80
C ILE A 234 -0.18 13.11 -10.80
N LEU A 235 -0.07 14.22 -11.53
CA LEU A 235 1.14 15.03 -11.61
C LEU A 235 1.52 15.61 -10.24
N TYR A 236 0.55 16.06 -9.45
CA TYR A 236 0.77 16.53 -8.09
C TYR A 236 1.41 15.44 -7.22
N THR A 237 0.87 14.24 -7.23
CA THR A 237 1.41 13.12 -6.44
C THR A 237 2.82 12.74 -6.89
N VAL A 238 3.06 12.65 -8.21
CA VAL A 238 4.39 12.36 -8.76
C VAL A 238 5.39 13.45 -8.37
N ALA A 239 5.00 14.73 -8.48
CA ALA A 239 5.86 15.86 -8.13
C ALA A 239 6.25 15.90 -6.65
N ASN A 240 5.40 15.37 -5.77
CA ASN A 240 5.65 15.27 -4.33
C ASN A 240 6.22 13.90 -3.89
N SER A 241 6.64 13.06 -4.84
CA SER A 241 7.21 11.75 -4.56
C SER A 241 8.71 11.70 -4.81
N ASN A 242 9.35 10.61 -4.40
CA ASN A 242 10.76 10.35 -4.66
C ASN A 242 11.10 10.22 -6.16
N ALA A 243 10.09 10.04 -7.04
CA ALA A 243 10.30 10.03 -8.48
C ALA A 243 10.92 11.34 -9.00
N MET A 244 10.71 12.46 -8.28
CA MET A 244 11.25 13.77 -8.64
C MET A 244 12.51 14.15 -7.84
N ASN A 245 12.92 13.34 -6.86
CA ASN A 245 14.06 13.66 -5.99
C ASN A 245 15.42 13.37 -6.66
N GLY A 246 15.73 14.12 -7.69
CA GLY A 246 17.07 14.13 -8.29
C GLY A 246 17.45 12.88 -9.07
N VAL A 247 16.49 12.06 -9.46
CA VAL A 247 16.72 10.93 -10.37
C VAL A 247 16.84 11.49 -11.78
N SER A 248 18.06 11.86 -12.18
CA SER A 248 18.41 12.11 -13.58
C SER A 248 19.00 10.82 -14.18
N GLU A 249 19.12 10.75 -15.51
CA GLU A 249 19.75 9.62 -16.22
C GLU A 249 21.18 9.32 -15.73
N ASN A 250 21.81 10.24 -15.01
CA ASN A 250 23.18 10.15 -14.52
C ASN A 250 23.30 9.77 -13.03
N VAL A 251 22.19 9.50 -12.33
CA VAL A 251 22.22 9.09 -10.92
C VAL A 251 22.60 7.62 -10.83
N GLN A 252 23.76 7.34 -10.22
CA GLN A 252 24.14 5.98 -9.83
C GLN A 252 23.63 5.69 -8.43
N ILE A 253 22.79 4.65 -8.31
CA ILE A 253 22.41 4.10 -7.02
C ILE A 253 23.57 3.24 -6.54
N VAL A 254 24.27 3.67 -5.50
CA VAL A 254 25.32 2.90 -4.86
C VAL A 254 24.74 2.17 -3.65
N GLU A 255 24.75 0.84 -3.69
CA GLU A 255 24.41 0.05 -2.51
C GLU A 255 25.50 0.23 -1.45
N VAL A 256 25.15 0.88 -0.35
CA VAL A 256 26.04 1.01 0.80
C VAL A 256 25.65 -0.05 1.84
N ARG A 257 26.55 -1.00 2.08
CA ARG A 257 26.35 -1.95 3.18
C ARG A 257 26.30 -1.21 4.51
N ALA A 258 25.21 -1.38 5.24
CA ALA A 258 25.12 -0.88 6.60
C ALA A 258 26.17 -1.57 7.49
N TRP A 259 26.74 -0.86 8.48
CA TRP A 259 27.78 -1.40 9.37
C TRP A 259 27.36 -2.70 10.07
N TRP A 260 26.10 -2.82 10.47
CA TRP A 260 25.56 -4.01 11.13
C TRP A 260 25.53 -5.24 10.21
N GLN A 261 25.31 -5.10 8.90
CA GLN A 261 25.38 -6.20 7.95
C GLN A 261 26.79 -6.80 7.88
N THR A 262 27.80 -5.93 7.87
CA THR A 262 29.20 -6.36 7.95
C THR A 262 29.50 -7.05 9.27
N THR A 263 28.97 -6.53 10.38
CA THR A 263 29.12 -7.12 11.72
C THR A 263 28.52 -8.52 11.79
N ILE A 264 27.32 -8.73 11.25
CA ILE A 264 26.69 -10.06 11.20
C ILE A 264 27.56 -11.04 10.42
N ILE A 265 28.03 -10.67 9.24
CA ILE A 265 28.91 -11.53 8.42
C ILE A 265 30.17 -11.91 9.20
N VAL A 266 30.80 -10.96 9.89
CA VAL A 266 31.98 -11.22 10.71
C VAL A 266 31.67 -12.21 11.84
N LEU A 267 30.56 -12.01 12.54
CA LEU A 267 30.11 -12.89 13.61
C LEU A 267 29.83 -14.31 13.10
N ASP A 268 29.14 -14.45 11.97
CA ASP A 268 28.84 -15.74 11.35
C ASP A 268 30.14 -16.50 10.98
N VAL A 269 31.14 -15.80 10.43
CA VAL A 269 32.42 -16.37 10.15
C VAL A 269 33.16 -16.84 11.44
N VAL A 270 33.15 -16.00 12.47
CA VAL A 270 33.77 -16.33 13.76
C VAL A 270 33.09 -17.55 14.39
N PHE A 271 31.77 -17.56 14.47
CA PHE A 271 31.05 -18.72 15.01
C PHE A 271 31.20 -19.96 14.16
N GLY A 272 31.25 -19.85 12.85
CA GLY A 272 31.56 -20.98 11.94
C GLY A 272 32.91 -21.58 12.22
N VAL A 273 33.98 -20.78 12.36
CA VAL A 273 35.33 -21.24 12.69
C VAL A 273 35.38 -21.92 14.06
N LEU A 274 34.71 -21.34 15.07
CA LEU A 274 34.64 -21.93 16.42
C LEU A 274 33.88 -23.26 16.41
N ALA A 275 32.80 -23.37 15.67
CA ALA A 275 32.03 -24.61 15.53
C ALA A 275 32.87 -25.73 14.88
N VAL A 276 33.55 -25.41 13.78
CA VAL A 276 34.46 -26.36 13.10
C VAL A 276 35.61 -26.77 14.02
N GLY A 277 36.24 -25.82 14.71
CA GLY A 277 37.30 -26.09 15.67
C GLY A 277 36.85 -27.02 16.80
N SER A 278 35.66 -26.75 17.36
CA SER A 278 35.06 -27.57 18.41
C SER A 278 34.77 -29.00 17.90
N ALA A 279 34.24 -29.14 16.70
CA ALA A 279 33.94 -30.43 16.10
C ALA A 279 35.24 -31.24 15.88
N VAL A 280 36.32 -30.61 15.39
CA VAL A 280 37.63 -31.24 15.22
C VAL A 280 38.21 -31.71 16.56
N MET A 281 38.12 -30.88 17.60
CA MET A 281 38.56 -31.25 18.95
C MET A 281 37.75 -32.44 19.50
N LEU A 282 36.47 -32.45 19.35
CA LEU A 282 35.60 -33.55 19.77
C LEU A 282 35.97 -34.86 19.06
N VAL A 283 36.15 -34.83 17.74
CA VAL A 283 36.53 -36.01 16.96
C VAL A 283 37.91 -36.54 17.41
N ARG A 284 38.87 -35.67 17.67
CA ARG A 284 40.18 -36.06 18.22
C ARG A 284 40.05 -36.69 19.59
N ASP A 285 39.23 -36.15 20.49
CA ASP A 285 39.06 -36.72 21.83
C ASP A 285 38.36 -38.09 21.80
N ILE A 286 37.37 -38.28 20.91
CA ILE A 286 36.72 -39.58 20.70
C ILE A 286 37.72 -40.62 20.15
N ARG A 287 38.58 -40.24 19.20
CA ARG A 287 39.60 -41.15 18.66
C ARG A 287 40.63 -41.57 19.73
N ARG A 288 41.08 -40.60 20.53
CA ARG A 288 42.01 -40.83 21.62
C ARG A 288 41.49 -41.82 22.69
N LYS A 289 40.17 -41.70 23.02
CA LYS A 289 39.50 -42.61 23.96
C LYS A 289 39.24 -44.01 23.38
N LYS A 290 39.34 -44.22 22.08
CA LYS A 290 39.24 -45.54 21.44
C LYS A 290 40.57 -46.25 21.32
N GLU A 291 41.69 -45.54 21.43
CA GLU A 291 43.04 -46.06 21.34
C GLU A 291 43.67 -46.33 22.72
N SER A 292 43.01 -45.90 23.79
CA SER A 292 43.35 -46.22 25.20
C SER A 292 42.43 -47.34 25.72
#